data_d0b93d4e625816af6ee7d10568692ef8
#
_entry.id   d0b93d4e625816af6ee7d10568692ef8
#
_cell.length_a   1.000
_cell.length_b   1.000
_cell.length_c   1.000
_cell.angle_alpha   90.00
_cell.angle_beta   90.00
_cell.angle_gamma   90.00
#
_symmetry.space_group_name_H-M   'P 1'
#
loop_
_entity.id
_entity.type
_entity.pdbx_description
1 polymer ?
#
loop_
_entity_poly.entity_id
_entity_poly.type
_entity_poly.pdbx_seq_one_letter_code
_entity_poly.pdbx_strand_id
1 'polypeptide(L)'
;MIRRRRFGRAEVRIPAIGLGCYNLTADRGVDRDTALATLQRAYELGVRFFDTAPMYGDGECDELLGLAFGHLGADEVLIGAKLSGPPGERFGDYRRESVLRVFDRTLRALRRDDVFALQVHGFASPRDIPRQTAEWRALYEPGMAFEALLELKEQGACRYVGATNHNSVLLAEAVRHFPLDVVEIASHYNITSHVAPLTLLPLTEERGVATVIANPIGGGRLVSLETYRAATYLGAVPLDEAVGILERLMRDTGLALYELALLYLLHDPRVTCVIPGPRNVAELEADVGVADRPALSDEQAAELARIGSRMLARKVPTESDVEVVGVPLRPEWLATTT
;
A
#
# COMPACT_ATOMS: atom_id res chain seq x y z
N MET A 1 -19.83 -9.49 4.64
CA MET A 1 -18.60 -10.17 5.20
C MET A 1 -17.43 -9.96 4.24
N ILE A 2 -16.26 -9.51 4.72
CA ILE A 2 -15.08 -9.23 3.86
C ILE A 2 -14.62 -10.54 3.20
N ARG A 3 -14.55 -10.54 1.85
CA ARG A 3 -14.01 -11.65 1.07
C ARG A 3 -12.54 -11.88 1.44
N ARG A 4 -12.09 -13.14 1.54
CA ARG A 4 -10.70 -13.49 1.80
C ARG A 4 -9.98 -13.88 0.51
N ARG A 5 -8.75 -13.40 0.34
CA ARG A 5 -7.88 -13.68 -0.81
C ARG A 5 -6.63 -14.41 -0.36
N ARG A 6 -6.07 -15.22 -1.23
CA ARG A 6 -4.81 -15.93 -0.98
C ARG A 6 -3.66 -14.92 -0.87
N PHE A 7 -2.77 -15.13 0.08
CA PHE A 7 -1.59 -14.27 0.29
C PHE A 7 -0.43 -14.76 -0.59
N GLY A 8 -0.41 -14.30 -1.83
CA GLY A 8 0.57 -14.74 -2.82
C GLY A 8 0.59 -16.26 -2.99
N ARG A 9 1.78 -16.87 -2.95
CA ARG A 9 1.98 -18.33 -3.01
C ARG A 9 1.66 -19.05 -1.69
N ALA A 10 1.52 -18.32 -0.58
CA ALA A 10 1.20 -18.93 0.71
C ALA A 10 -0.20 -19.54 0.72
N GLU A 11 -0.42 -20.56 1.55
CA GLU A 11 -1.75 -21.18 1.71
C GLU A 11 -2.72 -20.30 2.51
N VAL A 12 -2.18 -19.35 3.30
CA VAL A 12 -2.99 -18.46 4.13
C VAL A 12 -3.84 -17.52 3.28
N ARG A 13 -5.05 -17.24 3.77
CA ARG A 13 -5.98 -16.28 3.15
C ARG A 13 -6.26 -15.15 4.13
N ILE A 14 -6.13 -13.92 3.65
CA ILE A 14 -6.39 -12.71 4.44
C ILE A 14 -7.62 -11.96 3.91
N PRO A 15 -8.30 -11.13 4.73
CA PRO A 15 -9.36 -10.26 4.22
C PRO A 15 -8.86 -9.36 3.10
N ALA A 16 -9.67 -9.17 2.06
CA ALA A 16 -9.34 -8.30 0.92
C ALA A 16 -9.37 -6.80 1.27
N ILE A 17 -9.92 -6.44 2.43
CA ILE A 17 -9.86 -5.11 3.01
C ILE A 17 -9.16 -5.24 4.37
N GLY A 18 -8.05 -4.55 4.52
CA GLY A 18 -7.29 -4.34 5.74
C GLY A 18 -7.45 -2.89 6.23
N LEU A 19 -6.61 -2.48 7.14
CA LEU A 19 -6.57 -1.12 7.67
C LEU A 19 -5.14 -0.58 7.65
N GLY A 20 -4.92 0.58 6.99
CA GLY A 20 -3.71 1.38 7.08
C GLY A 20 -3.79 2.32 8.28
N CYS A 21 -2.92 2.13 9.27
CA CYS A 21 -3.02 2.85 10.54
C CYS A 21 -2.37 4.25 10.53
N TYR A 22 -1.77 4.68 9.42
CA TYR A 22 -1.05 5.94 9.28
C TYR A 22 -1.82 7.17 9.79
N ASN A 23 -3.14 7.21 9.60
CA ASN A 23 -3.98 8.34 9.97
C ASN A 23 -4.50 8.29 11.42
N LEU A 24 -4.22 7.22 12.18
CA LEU A 24 -4.73 7.03 13.54
C LEU A 24 -3.81 7.60 14.62
N THR A 25 -3.05 8.62 14.32
CA THR A 25 -2.05 9.20 15.23
C THR A 25 -2.33 10.66 15.57
N ALA A 26 -1.82 11.14 16.70
CA ALA A 26 -2.07 12.49 17.19
C ALA A 26 -1.54 13.58 16.25
N ASP A 27 -0.42 13.34 15.56
CA ASP A 27 0.11 14.27 14.54
C ASP A 27 -0.79 14.37 13.29
N ARG A 28 -1.76 13.45 13.14
CA ARG A 28 -2.84 13.47 12.14
C ARG A 28 -4.15 14.04 12.67
N GLY A 29 -4.16 14.50 13.90
CA GLY A 29 -5.33 15.09 14.55
C GLY A 29 -6.35 14.09 15.07
N VAL A 30 -5.93 12.81 15.25
CA VAL A 30 -6.77 11.76 15.84
C VAL A 30 -6.33 11.53 17.28
N ASP A 31 -7.25 11.68 18.22
CA ASP A 31 -6.97 11.38 19.62
C ASP A 31 -6.95 9.86 19.87
N ARG A 32 -6.30 9.49 20.99
CA ARG A 32 -6.07 8.09 21.36
C ARG A 32 -7.35 7.26 21.49
N ASP A 33 -8.40 7.83 22.07
CA ASP A 33 -9.64 7.10 22.32
C ASP A 33 -10.36 6.83 20.99
N THR A 34 -10.40 7.81 20.09
CA THR A 34 -10.90 7.66 18.71
C THR A 34 -10.10 6.60 17.94
N ALA A 35 -8.77 6.62 18.06
CA ALA A 35 -7.92 5.63 17.40
C ALA A 35 -8.20 4.20 17.91
N LEU A 36 -8.23 4.00 19.24
CA LEU A 36 -8.52 2.70 19.85
C LEU A 36 -9.93 2.20 19.50
N ALA A 37 -10.94 3.08 19.54
CA ALA A 37 -12.30 2.73 19.14
C ALA A 37 -12.36 2.30 17.66
N THR A 38 -11.61 2.97 16.78
CA THR A 38 -11.53 2.64 15.37
C THR A 38 -10.85 1.28 15.14
N LEU A 39 -9.76 0.98 15.84
CA LEU A 39 -9.07 -0.31 15.77
C LEU A 39 -9.97 -1.46 16.27
N GLN A 40 -10.62 -1.26 17.42
CA GLN A 40 -11.56 -2.23 17.98
C GLN A 40 -12.72 -2.53 17.00
N ARG A 41 -13.31 -1.46 16.47
CA ARG A 41 -14.42 -1.58 15.51
C ARG A 41 -13.99 -2.28 14.22
N ALA A 42 -12.77 -2.02 13.73
CA ALA A 42 -12.22 -2.73 12.58
C ALA A 42 -12.16 -4.25 12.81
N TYR A 43 -11.69 -4.67 13.98
CA TYR A 43 -11.66 -6.09 14.35
C TYR A 43 -13.06 -6.70 14.41
N GLU A 44 -14.04 -6.00 15.00
CA GLU A 44 -15.45 -6.44 15.06
C GLU A 44 -16.05 -6.62 13.66
N LEU A 45 -15.73 -5.74 12.71
CA LEU A 45 -16.17 -5.79 11.31
C LEU A 45 -15.47 -6.87 10.47
N GLY A 46 -14.48 -7.58 11.05
CA GLY A 46 -13.78 -8.67 10.38
C GLY A 46 -12.50 -8.27 9.67
N VAL A 47 -12.03 -7.04 9.83
CA VAL A 47 -10.66 -6.66 9.45
C VAL A 47 -9.69 -7.45 10.32
N ARG A 48 -8.64 -8.00 9.68
CA ARG A 48 -7.61 -8.79 10.36
C ARG A 48 -6.19 -8.38 10.00
N PHE A 49 -6.01 -7.69 8.87
CA PHE A 49 -4.71 -7.17 8.44
C PHE A 49 -4.62 -5.68 8.78
N PHE A 50 -3.63 -5.32 9.62
CA PHE A 50 -3.36 -3.97 10.09
C PHE A 50 -1.95 -3.58 9.69
N ASP A 51 -1.82 -2.49 8.96
CA ASP A 51 -0.55 -1.97 8.47
C ASP A 51 -0.05 -0.82 9.35
N THR A 52 1.21 -0.94 9.80
CA THR A 52 1.89 0.06 10.63
C THR A 52 3.33 0.30 10.19
N ALA A 53 3.93 1.35 10.73
CA ALA A 53 5.35 1.65 10.58
C ALA A 53 5.90 2.42 11.79
N PRO A 54 7.18 2.25 12.17
CA PRO A 54 7.79 2.93 13.31
C PRO A 54 7.72 4.45 13.24
N MET A 55 7.60 5.01 12.05
CA MET A 55 7.49 6.45 11.81
C MET A 55 6.06 7.00 11.87
N TYR A 56 5.03 6.15 11.99
CA TYR A 56 3.65 6.62 12.12
C TYR A 56 3.43 7.14 13.53
N GLY A 57 3.34 8.49 13.67
CA GLY A 57 3.27 9.15 14.96
C GLY A 57 4.49 8.89 15.86
N ASP A 58 5.69 8.69 15.29
CA ASP A 58 6.92 8.36 16.03
C ASP A 58 6.80 7.10 16.91
N GLY A 59 6.10 6.08 16.40
CA GLY A 59 5.84 4.82 17.08
C GLY A 59 4.49 4.75 17.82
N GLU A 60 3.73 5.84 17.89
CA GLU A 60 2.40 5.88 18.50
C GLU A 60 1.46 4.83 17.90
N CYS A 61 1.53 4.62 16.57
CA CYS A 61 0.71 3.64 15.89
C CYS A 61 0.99 2.21 16.37
N ASP A 62 2.27 1.86 16.55
CA ASP A 62 2.68 0.55 17.08
C ASP A 62 2.16 0.36 18.52
N GLU A 63 2.24 1.41 19.36
CA GLU A 63 1.71 1.39 20.72
C GLU A 63 0.19 1.21 20.76
N LEU A 64 -0.55 1.91 19.90
CA LEU A 64 -2.01 1.77 19.79
C LEU A 64 -2.42 0.35 19.39
N LEU A 65 -1.74 -0.24 18.42
CA LEU A 65 -1.95 -1.65 18.03
C LEU A 65 -1.61 -2.62 19.17
N GLY A 66 -0.51 -2.38 19.88
CA GLY A 66 -0.12 -3.16 21.05
C GLY A 66 -1.15 -3.08 22.19
N LEU A 67 -1.77 -1.93 22.41
CA LEU A 67 -2.84 -1.74 23.38
C LEU A 67 -4.13 -2.45 22.96
N ALA A 68 -4.51 -2.31 21.70
CA ALA A 68 -5.73 -2.92 21.18
C ALA A 68 -5.63 -4.44 21.09
N PHE A 69 -4.48 -4.98 20.62
CA PHE A 69 -4.39 -6.34 20.14
C PHE A 69 -3.18 -7.14 20.64
N GLY A 70 -2.31 -6.59 21.50
CA GLY A 70 -1.12 -7.29 22.00
C GLY A 70 -1.41 -8.57 22.81
N HIS A 71 -2.65 -8.76 23.22
CA HIS A 71 -3.13 -9.97 23.90
C HIS A 71 -3.67 -11.06 22.95
N LEU A 72 -3.83 -10.74 21.67
CA LEU A 72 -4.36 -11.66 20.65
C LEU A 72 -3.22 -12.34 19.89
N GLY A 73 -3.45 -13.58 19.45
CA GLY A 73 -2.47 -14.35 18.69
C GLY A 73 -2.16 -13.74 17.30
N ALA A 74 -0.98 -14.08 16.79
CA ALA A 74 -0.53 -13.61 15.47
C ALA A 74 -1.42 -14.10 14.29
N ASP A 75 -2.19 -15.17 14.48
CA ASP A 75 -3.16 -15.66 13.49
C ASP A 75 -4.51 -14.96 13.57
N GLU A 76 -4.80 -14.29 14.70
CA GLU A 76 -6.05 -13.55 14.90
C GLU A 76 -5.95 -12.12 14.39
N VAL A 77 -4.78 -11.50 14.58
CA VAL A 77 -4.48 -10.12 14.10
C VAL A 77 -3.16 -10.14 13.36
N LEU A 78 -3.24 -9.93 12.05
CA LEU A 78 -2.12 -9.98 11.11
C LEU A 78 -1.49 -8.60 11.00
N ILE A 79 -0.33 -8.39 11.63
CA ILE A 79 0.38 -7.11 11.60
C ILE A 79 1.31 -7.08 10.40
N GLY A 80 1.13 -6.09 9.52
CA GLY A 80 2.08 -5.68 8.50
C GLY A 80 2.95 -4.55 9.04
N ALA A 81 4.18 -4.87 9.49
CA ALA A 81 5.13 -3.90 10.02
C ALA A 81 6.17 -3.49 8.97
N LYS A 82 6.87 -2.40 9.24
CA LYS A 82 7.90 -1.88 8.35
C LYS A 82 9.27 -1.89 9.01
N LEU A 83 10.27 -2.25 8.22
CA LEU A 83 11.68 -2.12 8.57
C LEU A 83 12.19 -0.80 8.00
N SER A 84 12.49 0.15 8.87
CA SER A 84 12.95 1.49 8.50
C SER A 84 14.01 1.99 9.47
N GLY A 85 14.67 3.08 9.10
CA GLY A 85 15.54 3.81 10.02
C GLY A 85 14.79 4.44 11.20
N PRO A 86 15.53 5.06 12.12
CA PRO A 86 14.94 5.68 13.31
C PRO A 86 13.85 6.70 12.97
N PRO A 87 12.82 6.82 13.82
CA PRO A 87 11.82 7.88 13.72
C PRO A 87 12.45 9.28 13.70
N GLY A 88 11.78 10.22 13.02
CA GLY A 88 12.26 11.60 12.89
C GLY A 88 13.26 11.84 11.75
N GLU A 89 13.85 10.80 11.19
CA GLU A 89 14.71 10.88 10.01
C GLU A 89 13.94 10.43 8.77
N ARG A 90 13.66 11.35 7.85
CA ARG A 90 12.85 11.08 6.62
C ARG A 90 13.47 10.01 5.72
N PHE A 91 14.80 9.82 5.79
CA PHE A 91 15.61 8.78 5.13
C PHE A 91 16.56 8.24 6.18
N GLY A 92 16.02 7.49 7.15
CA GLY A 92 16.77 7.04 8.28
C GLY A 92 17.96 6.16 7.94
N ASP A 93 18.72 5.83 8.96
CA ASP A 93 19.84 4.90 8.88
C ASP A 93 19.32 3.47 8.64
N TYR A 94 19.42 3.00 7.39
CA TYR A 94 19.00 1.65 6.96
C TYR A 94 20.07 0.58 7.12
N ARG A 95 21.19 0.88 7.80
CA ARG A 95 22.17 -0.13 8.16
C ARG A 95 21.52 -1.20 9.05
N ARG A 96 21.94 -2.43 8.83
CA ARG A 96 21.39 -3.63 9.52
C ARG A 96 21.21 -3.41 11.02
N GLU A 97 22.25 -2.96 11.74
CA GLU A 97 22.18 -2.74 13.20
C GLU A 97 21.13 -1.70 13.61
N SER A 98 20.96 -0.66 12.79
CA SER A 98 20.00 0.41 13.07
C SER A 98 18.56 -0.08 12.91
N VAL A 99 18.28 -0.75 11.79
CA VAL A 99 16.92 -1.26 11.52
C VAL A 99 16.52 -2.38 12.48
N LEU A 100 17.46 -3.22 12.94
CA LEU A 100 17.21 -4.23 13.96
C LEU A 100 16.83 -3.61 15.30
N ARG A 101 17.52 -2.54 15.73
CA ARG A 101 17.16 -1.80 16.97
C ARG A 101 15.76 -1.16 16.87
N VAL A 102 15.42 -0.60 15.70
CA VAL A 102 14.10 -0.02 15.48
C VAL A 102 13.03 -1.10 15.53
N PHE A 103 13.27 -2.24 14.89
CA PHE A 103 12.30 -3.35 14.86
C PHE A 103 12.10 -3.96 16.26
N ASP A 104 13.15 -4.13 17.07
CA ASP A 104 13.02 -4.55 18.46
C ASP A 104 12.13 -3.58 19.28
N ARG A 105 12.24 -2.26 19.06
CA ARG A 105 11.33 -1.27 19.64
C ARG A 105 9.90 -1.44 19.15
N THR A 106 9.71 -1.70 17.85
CA THR A 106 8.39 -1.97 17.27
C THR A 106 7.74 -3.20 17.91
N LEU A 107 8.45 -4.30 18.07
CA LEU A 107 7.92 -5.52 18.73
C LEU A 107 7.49 -5.26 20.17
N ARG A 108 8.28 -4.49 20.94
CA ARG A 108 7.91 -4.10 22.30
C ARG A 108 6.67 -3.22 22.33
N ALA A 109 6.55 -2.24 21.44
CA ALA A 109 5.38 -1.37 21.32
C ALA A 109 4.13 -2.17 20.93
N LEU A 110 4.25 -3.08 20.00
CA LEU A 110 3.19 -4.02 19.59
C LEU A 110 2.85 -5.07 20.66
N ARG A 111 3.70 -5.24 21.71
CA ARG A 111 3.58 -6.28 22.74
C ARG A 111 3.55 -7.69 22.15
N ARG A 112 4.43 -7.94 21.18
CA ARG A 112 4.52 -9.20 20.43
C ARG A 112 5.96 -9.62 20.24
N ASP A 113 6.15 -10.91 19.98
CA ASP A 113 7.46 -11.50 19.67
C ASP A 113 7.68 -11.63 18.14
N ASP A 114 6.59 -11.55 17.35
CA ASP A 114 6.62 -11.66 15.89
C ASP A 114 5.57 -10.78 15.20
N VAL A 115 5.72 -10.63 13.89
CA VAL A 115 4.73 -9.99 13.02
C VAL A 115 4.36 -10.90 11.85
N PHE A 116 3.16 -10.70 11.27
CA PHE A 116 2.70 -11.47 10.11
C PHE A 116 3.55 -11.16 8.87
N ALA A 117 3.77 -9.90 8.57
CA ALA A 117 4.61 -9.47 7.46
C ALA A 117 5.53 -8.33 7.87
N LEU A 118 6.80 -8.40 7.47
CA LEU A 118 7.78 -7.34 7.67
C LEU A 118 8.29 -6.86 6.30
N GLN A 119 8.29 -5.55 6.09
CA GLN A 119 8.60 -4.98 4.78
C GLN A 119 9.66 -3.90 4.90
N VAL A 120 10.68 -3.90 4.03
CA VAL A 120 11.59 -2.75 3.91
C VAL A 120 10.81 -1.55 3.44
N HIS A 121 10.85 -0.46 4.22
CA HIS A 121 10.08 0.76 3.98
C HIS A 121 10.83 1.73 3.08
N GLY A 122 10.52 1.73 1.80
CA GLY A 122 11.08 2.67 0.84
C GLY A 122 10.25 3.95 0.75
N PHE A 123 10.92 5.08 0.86
CA PHE A 123 10.31 6.39 0.61
C PHE A 123 10.72 6.88 -0.76
N ALA A 124 9.74 7.12 -1.60
CA ALA A 124 9.96 7.82 -2.84
C ALA A 124 9.48 9.28 -2.70
N SER A 125 10.39 10.25 -2.82
CA SER A 125 9.95 11.61 -3.14
C SER A 125 9.74 11.70 -4.65
N PRO A 126 8.56 12.06 -5.17
CA PRO A 126 8.33 12.15 -6.62
C PRO A 126 9.14 13.28 -7.29
N ARG A 127 10.01 13.97 -6.55
CA ARG A 127 10.78 15.13 -7.03
C ARG A 127 12.21 14.82 -7.47
N ASP A 128 12.74 13.65 -7.08
CA ASP A 128 14.14 13.27 -7.40
C ASP A 128 14.26 11.76 -7.59
N ILE A 129 13.86 11.29 -8.77
CA ILE A 129 13.86 9.86 -9.12
C ILE A 129 15.27 9.25 -9.13
N PRO A 130 16.33 9.91 -9.69
CA PRO A 130 17.67 9.35 -9.67
C PRO A 130 18.20 9.12 -8.25
N ARG A 131 18.02 10.10 -7.37
CA ARG A 131 18.43 9.98 -5.96
C ARG A 131 17.69 8.84 -5.26
N GLN A 132 16.39 8.74 -5.42
CA GLN A 132 15.59 7.67 -4.85
C GLN A 132 16.02 6.29 -5.33
N THR A 133 16.32 6.16 -6.61
CA THR A 133 16.81 4.92 -7.18
C THR A 133 18.13 4.50 -6.56
N ALA A 134 19.07 5.44 -6.41
CA ALA A 134 20.35 5.17 -5.78
C ALA A 134 20.20 4.80 -4.30
N GLU A 135 19.40 5.56 -3.54
CA GLU A 135 19.11 5.27 -2.13
C GLU A 135 18.41 3.91 -1.96
N TRP A 136 17.45 3.58 -2.82
CA TRP A 136 16.78 2.28 -2.80
C TRP A 136 17.74 1.12 -3.07
N ARG A 137 18.59 1.24 -4.09
CA ARG A 137 19.58 0.22 -4.44
C ARG A 137 20.66 0.05 -3.38
N ALA A 138 21.01 1.12 -2.66
CA ALA A 138 21.92 1.02 -1.53
C ALA A 138 21.40 0.09 -0.43
N LEU A 139 20.08 -0.12 -0.33
CA LEU A 139 19.49 -1.06 0.63
C LEU A 139 19.74 -2.54 0.27
N TYR A 140 20.21 -2.83 -0.94
CA TYR A 140 20.54 -4.18 -1.42
C TYR A 140 21.94 -4.63 -1.04
N GLU A 141 22.81 -3.67 -0.66
CA GLU A 141 24.18 -3.94 -0.27
C GLU A 141 24.26 -4.74 1.04
N PRO A 142 25.33 -5.56 1.23
CA PRO A 142 25.56 -6.25 2.49
C PRO A 142 25.61 -5.28 3.68
N GLY A 143 25.04 -5.71 4.79
CA GLY A 143 24.94 -4.88 6.00
C GLY A 143 23.78 -3.89 6.00
N MET A 144 22.85 -3.98 5.04
CA MET A 144 21.71 -3.08 4.90
C MET A 144 20.37 -3.79 5.19
N ALA A 145 19.27 -3.05 5.02
CA ALA A 145 17.93 -3.46 5.46
C ALA A 145 17.41 -4.78 4.85
N PHE A 146 17.73 -5.11 3.59
CA PHE A 146 17.25 -6.36 2.98
C PHE A 146 17.95 -7.59 3.57
N GLU A 147 19.24 -7.48 3.95
CA GLU A 147 19.92 -8.56 4.68
C GLU A 147 19.27 -8.76 6.06
N ALA A 148 19.05 -7.68 6.81
CA ALA A 148 18.37 -7.73 8.10
C ALA A 148 16.95 -8.33 7.99
N LEU A 149 16.21 -8.00 6.93
CA LEU A 149 14.87 -8.54 6.67
C LEU A 149 14.89 -10.07 6.56
N LEU A 150 15.80 -10.62 5.75
CA LEU A 150 15.92 -12.06 5.53
C LEU A 150 16.37 -12.79 6.81
N GLU A 151 17.31 -12.21 7.56
CA GLU A 151 17.74 -12.73 8.85
C GLU A 151 16.58 -12.80 9.86
N LEU A 152 15.78 -11.75 9.97
CA LEU A 152 14.61 -11.73 10.87
C LEU A 152 13.55 -12.79 10.49
N LYS A 153 13.39 -13.08 9.19
CA LYS A 153 12.55 -14.19 8.75
C LYS A 153 13.10 -15.54 9.20
N GLU A 154 14.41 -15.78 9.04
CA GLU A 154 15.07 -17.02 9.46
C GLU A 154 14.97 -17.21 10.98
N GLN A 155 15.02 -16.14 11.75
CA GLN A 155 14.84 -16.16 13.21
C GLN A 155 13.37 -16.34 13.63
N GLY A 156 12.41 -16.30 12.72
CA GLY A 156 10.98 -16.40 13.00
C GLY A 156 10.35 -15.14 13.57
N ALA A 157 11.04 -14.00 13.55
CA ALA A 157 10.51 -12.72 14.01
C ALA A 157 9.46 -12.12 13.06
N CYS A 158 9.35 -12.66 11.85
CA CYS A 158 8.25 -12.40 10.92
C CYS A 158 7.96 -13.65 10.09
N ARG A 159 6.68 -13.83 9.70
CA ARG A 159 6.28 -14.96 8.87
C ARG A 159 6.55 -14.74 7.39
N TYR A 160 6.31 -13.54 6.90
CA TYR A 160 6.48 -13.12 5.51
C TYR A 160 7.34 -11.88 5.40
N VAL A 161 8.11 -11.79 4.32
CA VAL A 161 9.00 -10.66 4.05
C VAL A 161 8.60 -9.93 2.79
N GLY A 162 8.83 -8.62 2.78
CA GLY A 162 8.42 -7.80 1.67
C GLY A 162 9.11 -6.46 1.56
N ALA A 163 8.54 -5.64 0.70
CA ALA A 163 8.97 -4.28 0.46
C ALA A 163 7.77 -3.37 0.18
N THR A 164 7.84 -2.13 0.63
CA THR A 164 6.86 -1.09 0.31
C THR A 164 7.52 0.12 -0.31
N ASN A 165 6.90 0.70 -1.33
CA ASN A 165 7.38 1.92 -1.98
C ASN A 165 6.24 2.61 -2.74
N HIS A 166 6.37 3.92 -2.94
CA HIS A 166 5.51 4.68 -3.85
C HIS A 166 5.83 4.39 -5.32
N ASN A 167 7.04 3.91 -5.62
CA ASN A 167 7.50 3.60 -6.96
C ASN A 167 7.43 2.09 -7.25
N SER A 168 6.44 1.69 -8.04
CA SER A 168 6.23 0.28 -8.41
C SER A 168 7.35 -0.32 -9.27
N VAL A 169 8.14 0.51 -9.95
CA VAL A 169 9.30 0.05 -10.73
C VAL A 169 10.43 -0.40 -9.79
N LEU A 170 10.69 0.36 -8.73
CA LEU A 170 11.66 -0.02 -7.70
C LEU A 170 11.21 -1.28 -6.93
N LEU A 171 9.91 -1.43 -6.68
CA LEU A 171 9.38 -2.67 -6.12
C LEU A 171 9.56 -3.86 -7.06
N ALA A 172 9.34 -3.68 -8.36
CA ALA A 172 9.60 -4.74 -9.34
C ALA A 172 11.08 -5.16 -9.37
N GLU A 173 12.00 -4.20 -9.20
CA GLU A 173 13.43 -4.48 -9.04
C GLU A 173 13.69 -5.33 -7.78
N ALA A 174 13.17 -4.94 -6.63
CA ALA A 174 13.31 -5.70 -5.38
C ALA A 174 12.75 -7.14 -5.50
N VAL A 175 11.58 -7.31 -6.12
CA VAL A 175 11.00 -8.65 -6.39
C VAL A 175 11.90 -9.53 -7.25
N ARG A 176 12.72 -8.94 -8.16
CA ARG A 176 13.68 -9.70 -8.95
C ARG A 176 14.92 -10.12 -8.17
N HIS A 177 15.35 -9.30 -7.22
CA HIS A 177 16.58 -9.49 -6.45
C HIS A 177 16.38 -10.36 -5.19
N PHE A 178 15.20 -10.27 -4.55
CA PHE A 178 14.95 -10.90 -3.25
C PHE A 178 13.74 -11.85 -3.31
N PRO A 179 13.73 -12.92 -2.47
CA PRO A 179 12.63 -13.86 -2.38
C PRO A 179 11.48 -13.29 -1.55
N LEU A 180 10.90 -12.17 -2.01
CA LEU A 180 9.81 -11.50 -1.31
C LEU A 180 8.51 -12.30 -1.38
N ASP A 181 7.72 -12.22 -0.32
CA ASP A 181 6.40 -12.83 -0.19
C ASP A 181 5.29 -11.81 -0.42
N VAL A 182 5.56 -10.52 -0.18
CA VAL A 182 4.59 -9.42 -0.31
C VAL A 182 5.24 -8.13 -0.80
N VAL A 183 4.49 -7.36 -1.55
CA VAL A 183 4.79 -5.95 -1.86
C VAL A 183 3.61 -5.08 -1.48
N GLU A 184 3.91 -3.89 -0.98
CA GLU A 184 2.91 -2.86 -0.71
C GLU A 184 3.16 -1.66 -1.60
N ILE A 185 2.14 -1.28 -2.35
CA ILE A 185 2.19 -0.21 -3.34
C ILE A 185 1.40 0.97 -2.81
N ALA A 186 2.06 2.09 -2.60
CA ALA A 186 1.39 3.34 -2.28
C ALA A 186 1.29 4.24 -3.52
N SER A 187 0.08 4.66 -3.88
CA SER A 187 -0.19 5.68 -4.92
C SER A 187 -0.02 5.27 -6.40
N HIS A 188 0.65 4.18 -6.74
CA HIS A 188 0.87 3.78 -8.14
C HIS A 188 -0.21 2.86 -8.71
N TYR A 189 -1.25 2.57 -7.92
CA TYR A 189 -2.44 1.87 -8.37
C TYR A 189 -3.69 2.40 -7.67
N ASN A 190 -4.47 3.18 -8.38
CA ASN A 190 -5.83 3.62 -8.06
C ASN A 190 -6.47 4.17 -9.34
N ILE A 191 -7.69 4.71 -9.28
CA ILE A 191 -8.38 5.28 -10.46
C ILE A 191 -7.53 6.32 -11.20
N THR A 192 -6.67 7.08 -10.50
CA THR A 192 -5.87 8.15 -11.11
C THR A 192 -4.47 7.73 -11.52
N SER A 193 -4.04 6.51 -11.22
CA SER A 193 -2.69 6.02 -11.52
C SER A 193 -2.68 4.53 -11.85
N HIS A 194 -2.13 4.18 -13.01
CA HIS A 194 -2.06 2.80 -13.53
C HIS A 194 -0.62 2.36 -13.83
N VAL A 195 0.34 2.81 -13.05
CA VAL A 195 1.74 2.42 -13.25
C VAL A 195 2.01 0.99 -12.81
N ALA A 196 1.53 0.60 -11.62
CA ALA A 196 1.77 -0.74 -11.08
C ALA A 196 1.15 -1.87 -11.91
N PRO A 197 -0.05 -1.75 -12.49
CA PRO A 197 -0.60 -2.77 -13.40
C PRO A 197 0.29 -3.12 -14.58
N LEU A 198 1.13 -2.17 -15.03
CA LEU A 198 2.03 -2.35 -16.17
C LEU A 198 3.43 -2.81 -15.76
N THR A 199 3.91 -2.42 -14.59
CA THR A 199 5.32 -2.58 -14.18
C THR A 199 5.54 -3.67 -13.15
N LEU A 200 4.60 -3.85 -12.23
CA LEU A 200 4.79 -4.70 -11.04
C LEU A 200 3.81 -5.87 -10.98
N LEU A 201 2.50 -5.64 -11.21
CA LEU A 201 1.49 -6.69 -11.01
C LEU A 201 1.70 -7.95 -11.87
N PRO A 202 2.14 -7.88 -13.15
CA PRO A 202 2.47 -9.08 -13.92
C PRO A 202 3.57 -9.91 -13.28
N LEU A 203 4.59 -9.25 -12.72
CA LEU A 203 5.71 -9.91 -12.07
C LEU A 203 5.32 -10.52 -10.73
N THR A 204 4.50 -9.82 -9.92
CA THR A 204 4.01 -10.36 -8.65
C THR A 204 3.11 -11.56 -8.86
N GLU A 205 2.28 -11.56 -9.89
CA GLU A 205 1.44 -12.70 -10.29
C GLU A 205 2.29 -13.90 -10.71
N GLU A 206 3.26 -13.70 -11.60
CA GLU A 206 4.20 -14.73 -12.05
C GLU A 206 4.95 -15.39 -10.89
N ARG A 207 5.41 -14.57 -9.93
CA ARG A 207 6.20 -15.04 -8.80
C ARG A 207 5.39 -15.45 -7.57
N GLY A 208 4.08 -15.31 -7.62
CA GLY A 208 3.18 -15.59 -6.50
C GLY A 208 3.45 -14.70 -5.29
N VAL A 209 3.78 -13.43 -5.52
CA VAL A 209 4.00 -12.41 -4.47
C VAL A 209 2.67 -11.74 -4.17
N ALA A 210 2.30 -11.63 -2.89
CA ALA A 210 1.09 -10.92 -2.46
C ALA A 210 1.22 -9.42 -2.75
N THR A 211 0.10 -8.80 -3.14
CA THR A 211 0.07 -7.37 -3.46
C THR A 211 -0.91 -6.64 -2.54
N VAL A 212 -0.40 -5.72 -1.74
CA VAL A 212 -1.17 -4.84 -0.86
C VAL A 212 -1.21 -3.44 -1.48
N ILE A 213 -2.39 -2.83 -1.53
CA ILE A 213 -2.56 -1.47 -2.06
C ILE A 213 -2.83 -0.51 -0.92
N ALA A 214 -1.86 0.35 -0.65
CA ALA A 214 -1.97 1.48 0.27
C ALA A 214 -2.40 2.76 -0.48
N ASN A 215 -2.95 3.72 0.27
CA ASN A 215 -3.45 4.98 -0.29
C ASN A 215 -4.45 4.80 -1.46
N PRO A 216 -5.44 3.91 -1.32
CA PRO A 216 -6.33 3.53 -2.42
C PRO A 216 -7.20 4.69 -2.92
N ILE A 217 -7.50 5.63 -2.05
CA ILE A 217 -8.31 6.83 -2.36
C ILE A 217 -7.47 8.08 -2.67
N GLY A 218 -6.18 7.88 -3.00
CA GLY A 218 -5.30 8.94 -3.48
C GLY A 218 -5.06 10.09 -2.49
N GLY A 219 -4.97 9.81 -1.19
CA GLY A 219 -4.79 10.82 -0.14
C GLY A 219 -6.01 11.74 0.02
N GLY A 220 -7.20 11.17 -0.10
CA GLY A 220 -8.48 11.88 0.02
C GLY A 220 -9.02 12.49 -1.29
N ARG A 221 -8.26 12.44 -2.39
CA ARG A 221 -8.70 13.01 -3.69
C ARG A 221 -9.90 12.32 -4.27
N LEU A 222 -10.07 11.03 -3.97
CA LEU A 222 -11.15 10.17 -4.47
C LEU A 222 -12.30 10.01 -3.45
N VAL A 223 -12.39 10.87 -2.45
CA VAL A 223 -13.50 10.86 -1.48
C VAL A 223 -14.79 11.36 -2.14
N SER A 224 -14.72 12.45 -2.92
CA SER A 224 -15.86 13.04 -3.63
C SER A 224 -15.43 13.67 -4.95
N LEU A 225 -16.40 14.00 -5.82
CA LEU A 225 -16.12 14.75 -7.04
C LEU A 225 -15.59 16.16 -6.76
N GLU A 226 -15.97 16.76 -5.65
CA GLU A 226 -15.45 18.06 -5.23
C GLU A 226 -13.95 17.96 -4.91
N THR A 227 -13.53 16.99 -4.08
CA THR A 227 -12.11 16.76 -3.76
C THR A 227 -11.31 16.34 -4.99
N TYR A 228 -11.93 15.59 -5.91
CA TYR A 228 -11.31 15.19 -7.17
C TYR A 228 -11.03 16.39 -8.09
N ARG A 229 -12.01 17.29 -8.27
CA ARG A 229 -11.85 18.50 -9.08
C ARG A 229 -10.86 19.50 -8.49
N ALA A 230 -10.80 19.61 -7.16
CA ALA A 230 -9.87 20.50 -6.45
C ALA A 230 -8.42 20.00 -6.46
N ALA A 231 -8.20 18.71 -6.72
CA ALA A 231 -6.87 18.12 -6.73
C ALA A 231 -6.09 18.47 -8.00
N THR A 232 -4.76 18.46 -7.93
CA THR A 232 -3.92 18.51 -9.14
C THR A 232 -4.20 17.28 -9.98
N TYR A 233 -4.79 17.49 -11.15
CA TYR A 233 -5.17 16.43 -12.06
C TYR A 233 -3.98 15.94 -12.89
N LEU A 234 -3.79 14.63 -12.95
CA LEU A 234 -2.72 13.96 -13.69
C LEU A 234 -3.25 12.75 -14.48
N GLY A 235 -4.55 12.72 -14.78
CA GLY A 235 -5.18 11.61 -15.49
C GLY A 235 -4.74 11.49 -16.96
N ALA A 236 -5.07 10.35 -17.57
CA ALA A 236 -4.76 10.03 -18.97
C ALA A 236 -5.69 10.73 -19.97
N VAL A 237 -6.87 11.15 -19.52
CA VAL A 237 -7.87 11.87 -20.31
C VAL A 237 -8.07 13.29 -19.75
N PRO A 238 -8.67 14.24 -20.50
CA PRO A 238 -9.00 15.56 -19.95
C PRO A 238 -9.84 15.49 -18.67
N LEU A 239 -9.67 16.45 -17.75
CA LEU A 239 -10.37 16.46 -16.46
C LEU A 239 -11.89 16.37 -16.62
N ASP A 240 -12.47 17.14 -17.55
CA ASP A 240 -13.91 17.14 -17.78
C ASP A 240 -14.42 15.78 -18.30
N GLU A 241 -13.63 15.10 -19.12
CA GLU A 241 -13.94 13.72 -19.56
C GLU A 241 -13.88 12.74 -18.37
N ALA A 242 -12.85 12.83 -17.54
CA ALA A 242 -12.73 12.00 -16.34
C ALA A 242 -13.90 12.22 -15.39
N VAL A 243 -14.27 13.47 -15.13
CA VAL A 243 -15.44 13.83 -14.32
C VAL A 243 -16.72 13.27 -14.91
N GLY A 244 -16.92 13.41 -16.24
CA GLY A 244 -18.08 12.86 -16.95
C GLY A 244 -18.20 11.32 -16.81
N ILE A 245 -17.08 10.59 -16.87
CA ILE A 245 -17.03 9.16 -16.63
C ILE A 245 -17.46 8.85 -15.19
N LEU A 246 -16.87 9.53 -14.20
CA LEU A 246 -17.18 9.32 -12.79
C LEU A 246 -18.64 9.64 -12.46
N GLU A 247 -19.17 10.78 -12.91
CA GLU A 247 -20.57 11.15 -12.70
C GLU A 247 -21.55 10.14 -13.28
N ARG A 248 -21.26 9.60 -14.48
CA ARG A 248 -22.08 8.56 -15.08
C ARG A 248 -22.03 7.29 -14.26
N LEU A 249 -20.84 6.78 -13.93
CA LEU A 249 -20.69 5.55 -13.13
C LEU A 249 -21.33 5.68 -11.75
N MET A 250 -21.17 6.80 -11.05
CA MET A 250 -21.83 7.06 -9.77
C MET A 250 -23.35 7.03 -9.88
N ARG A 251 -23.92 7.63 -10.94
CA ARG A 251 -25.36 7.63 -11.19
C ARG A 251 -25.89 6.24 -11.52
N ASP A 252 -25.19 5.52 -12.41
CA ASP A 252 -25.63 4.21 -12.92
C ASP A 252 -25.52 3.11 -11.88
N THR A 253 -24.53 3.22 -10.96
CA THR A 253 -24.29 2.24 -9.88
C THR A 253 -24.91 2.64 -8.54
N GLY A 254 -25.21 3.91 -8.33
CA GLY A 254 -25.60 4.45 -7.02
C GLY A 254 -24.44 4.51 -6.00
N LEU A 255 -23.19 4.29 -6.44
CA LEU A 255 -21.99 4.28 -5.59
C LEU A 255 -21.39 5.68 -5.44
N ALA A 256 -20.83 5.97 -4.27
CA ALA A 256 -20.00 7.15 -4.07
C ALA A 256 -18.62 6.97 -4.75
N LEU A 257 -17.89 8.07 -4.96
CA LEU A 257 -16.59 8.01 -5.63
C LEU A 257 -15.57 7.14 -4.88
N TYR A 258 -15.50 7.23 -3.55
CA TYR A 258 -14.60 6.39 -2.76
C TYR A 258 -14.97 4.89 -2.85
N GLU A 259 -16.26 4.55 -2.96
CA GLU A 259 -16.71 3.18 -3.16
C GLU A 259 -16.27 2.65 -4.53
N LEU A 260 -16.41 3.46 -5.59
CA LEU A 260 -15.90 3.13 -6.92
C LEU A 260 -14.38 2.90 -6.88
N ALA A 261 -13.63 3.77 -6.15
CA ALA A 261 -12.18 3.65 -6.04
C ALA A 261 -11.74 2.35 -5.35
N LEU A 262 -12.40 1.97 -4.25
CA LEU A 262 -12.08 0.73 -3.55
C LEU A 262 -12.53 -0.50 -4.35
N LEU A 263 -13.73 -0.49 -4.91
CA LEU A 263 -14.24 -1.59 -5.74
C LEU A 263 -13.41 -1.80 -6.99
N TYR A 264 -12.88 -0.73 -7.60
CA TYR A 264 -11.98 -0.81 -8.74
C TYR A 264 -10.72 -1.63 -8.41
N LEU A 265 -10.09 -1.39 -7.27
CA LEU A 265 -8.93 -2.16 -6.81
C LEU A 265 -9.31 -3.59 -6.41
N LEU A 266 -10.47 -3.77 -5.78
CA LEU A 266 -10.99 -5.08 -5.42
C LEU A 266 -11.46 -5.90 -6.63
N HIS A 267 -11.71 -5.28 -7.78
CA HIS A 267 -12.03 -5.95 -9.03
C HIS A 267 -10.81 -6.71 -9.59
N ASP A 268 -9.59 -6.17 -9.44
CA ASP A 268 -8.36 -6.82 -9.93
C ASP A 268 -8.00 -8.05 -9.05
N PRO A 269 -7.99 -9.28 -9.61
CA PRO A 269 -7.68 -10.48 -8.85
C PRO A 269 -6.23 -10.55 -8.35
N ARG A 270 -5.31 -9.78 -8.94
CA ARG A 270 -3.91 -9.69 -8.55
C ARG A 270 -3.71 -8.89 -7.25
N VAL A 271 -4.67 -8.05 -6.88
CA VAL A 271 -4.65 -7.33 -5.59
C VAL A 271 -5.06 -8.28 -4.48
N THR A 272 -4.18 -8.50 -3.51
CA THR A 272 -4.45 -9.36 -2.35
C THR A 272 -5.30 -8.63 -1.31
N CYS A 273 -4.92 -7.41 -0.96
CA CYS A 273 -5.56 -6.62 0.08
C CYS A 273 -5.47 -5.12 -0.27
N VAL A 274 -6.54 -4.39 0.04
CA VAL A 274 -6.57 -2.91 -0.02
C VAL A 274 -6.60 -2.40 1.42
N ILE A 275 -5.76 -1.42 1.74
CA ILE A 275 -5.64 -0.86 3.10
C ILE A 275 -5.97 0.63 3.11
N PRO A 276 -7.27 1.00 3.11
CA PRO A 276 -7.68 2.38 3.38
C PRO A 276 -7.21 2.82 4.77
N GLY A 277 -7.07 4.13 4.95
CA GLY A 277 -6.61 4.72 6.21
C GLY A 277 -7.67 5.64 6.81
N PRO A 278 -8.71 5.11 7.46
CA PRO A 278 -9.74 5.89 8.14
C PRO A 278 -9.18 6.63 9.35
N ARG A 279 -9.81 7.74 9.73
CA ARG A 279 -9.45 8.56 10.91
C ARG A 279 -10.40 8.34 12.08
N ASN A 280 -11.52 7.66 11.85
CA ASN A 280 -12.56 7.42 12.84
C ASN A 280 -13.43 6.23 12.44
N VAL A 281 -14.33 5.84 13.35
CA VAL A 281 -15.25 4.71 13.16
C VAL A 281 -16.17 4.89 11.95
N ALA A 282 -16.67 6.09 11.69
CA ALA A 282 -17.59 6.31 10.57
C ALA A 282 -16.89 6.13 9.21
N GLU A 283 -15.66 6.65 9.05
CA GLU A 283 -14.86 6.44 7.85
C GLU A 283 -14.49 4.95 7.68
N LEU A 284 -14.15 4.26 8.77
CA LEU A 284 -13.89 2.83 8.76
C LEU A 284 -15.09 2.01 8.30
N GLU A 285 -16.27 2.28 8.87
CA GLU A 285 -17.51 1.58 8.50
C GLU A 285 -17.88 1.81 7.03
N ALA A 286 -17.63 3.01 6.50
CA ALA A 286 -17.79 3.31 5.08
C ALA A 286 -16.81 2.50 4.21
N ASP A 287 -15.53 2.45 4.58
CA ASP A 287 -14.50 1.70 3.84
C ASP A 287 -14.79 0.19 3.85
N VAL A 288 -15.14 -0.38 5.00
CA VAL A 288 -15.44 -1.82 5.13
C VAL A 288 -16.79 -2.17 4.49
N GLY A 289 -17.75 -1.26 4.54
CA GLY A 289 -19.09 -1.43 3.94
C GLY A 289 -19.05 -1.65 2.42
N VAL A 290 -17.97 -1.26 1.76
CA VAL A 290 -17.74 -1.54 0.33
C VAL A 290 -17.72 -3.05 0.03
N ALA A 291 -17.35 -3.89 1.01
CA ALA A 291 -17.36 -5.35 0.85
C ALA A 291 -18.74 -5.94 0.61
N ASP A 292 -19.80 -5.23 0.97
CA ASP A 292 -21.19 -5.67 0.80
C ASP A 292 -21.86 -5.03 -0.46
N ARG A 293 -21.11 -4.19 -1.21
CA ARG A 293 -21.57 -3.61 -2.47
C ARG A 293 -21.41 -4.62 -3.62
N PRO A 294 -22.23 -4.52 -4.66
CA PRO A 294 -22.04 -5.28 -5.90
C PRO A 294 -20.66 -5.01 -6.49
N ALA A 295 -20.01 -6.06 -6.99
CA ALA A 295 -18.76 -5.89 -7.73
C ALA A 295 -18.98 -5.07 -9.01
N LEU A 296 -17.96 -4.33 -9.43
CA LEU A 296 -17.98 -3.67 -10.73
C LEU A 296 -18.03 -4.71 -11.86
N SER A 297 -18.71 -4.38 -12.95
CA SER A 297 -18.57 -5.14 -14.20
C SER A 297 -17.20 -4.85 -14.84
N ASP A 298 -16.77 -5.75 -15.76
CA ASP A 298 -15.53 -5.56 -16.52
C ASP A 298 -15.56 -4.24 -17.32
N GLU A 299 -16.72 -3.87 -17.84
CA GLU A 299 -16.92 -2.61 -18.57
C GLU A 299 -16.74 -1.38 -17.66
N GLN A 300 -17.33 -1.41 -16.47
CA GLN A 300 -17.19 -0.32 -15.48
C GLN A 300 -15.75 -0.18 -15.01
N ALA A 301 -15.08 -1.30 -14.76
CA ALA A 301 -13.65 -1.31 -14.38
C ALA A 301 -12.77 -0.77 -15.53
N ALA A 302 -13.06 -1.15 -16.79
CA ALA A 302 -12.34 -0.65 -17.96
C ALA A 302 -12.53 0.86 -18.15
N GLU A 303 -13.74 1.39 -17.90
CA GLU A 303 -13.99 2.84 -17.95
C GLU A 303 -13.19 3.60 -16.89
N LEU A 304 -13.15 3.11 -15.66
CA LEU A 304 -12.31 3.68 -14.60
C LEU A 304 -10.81 3.60 -14.96
N ALA A 305 -10.39 2.50 -15.60
CA ALA A 305 -9.02 2.32 -16.07
C ALA A 305 -8.60 3.37 -17.11
N ARG A 306 -9.52 3.93 -17.90
CA ARG A 306 -9.23 5.01 -18.87
C ARG A 306 -8.82 6.31 -18.20
N ILE A 307 -9.28 6.58 -16.97
CA ILE A 307 -8.95 7.81 -16.23
C ILE A 307 -7.50 7.79 -15.77
N GLY A 308 -6.99 6.63 -15.38
CA GLY A 308 -5.69 6.48 -14.75
C GLY A 308 -4.52 6.82 -15.64
N SER A 309 -3.70 7.76 -15.21
CA SER A 309 -2.42 8.05 -15.85
C SER A 309 -1.45 6.88 -15.70
N ARG A 310 -0.77 6.54 -16.79
CA ARG A 310 0.36 5.62 -16.80
C ARG A 310 1.68 6.31 -16.41
N MET A 311 1.59 7.58 -16.03
CA MET A 311 2.72 8.44 -15.73
C MET A 311 3.02 8.46 -14.23
N LEU A 312 4.29 8.32 -13.89
CA LEU A 312 4.85 8.74 -12.61
C LEU A 312 4.83 10.28 -12.57
N ALA A 313 3.87 10.88 -11.85
CA ALA A 313 3.82 12.30 -11.54
C ALA A 313 4.64 13.22 -12.49
N ARG A 314 4.14 13.51 -13.69
CA ARG A 314 4.74 14.36 -14.74
C ARG A 314 6.01 13.88 -15.45
N LYS A 315 6.53 12.67 -15.17
CA LYS A 315 7.55 12.07 -16.02
C LYS A 315 7.17 10.62 -16.29
N VAL A 316 6.83 10.33 -17.54
CA VAL A 316 6.98 8.97 -18.05
C VAL A 316 8.43 8.60 -17.75
N PRO A 317 8.74 7.43 -17.15
CA PRO A 317 10.10 6.95 -17.16
C PRO A 317 10.58 7.00 -18.62
N THR A 318 11.59 7.83 -18.90
CA THR A 318 12.23 7.80 -20.21
C THR A 318 12.96 6.48 -20.34
N GLU A 319 13.33 6.07 -21.56
CA GLU A 319 14.15 4.86 -21.73
C GLU A 319 15.37 4.87 -20.81
N SER A 320 15.99 6.04 -20.59
CA SER A 320 17.12 6.22 -19.67
C SER A 320 16.74 6.03 -18.19
N ASP A 321 15.53 6.44 -17.76
CA ASP A 321 15.05 6.25 -16.39
C ASP A 321 14.76 4.76 -16.12
N VAL A 322 14.36 4.01 -17.14
CA VAL A 322 14.06 2.59 -17.06
C VAL A 322 15.31 1.73 -17.21
N GLU A 323 16.27 2.14 -18.03
CA GLU A 323 17.62 1.52 -18.04
C GLU A 323 18.32 1.67 -16.69
N VAL A 324 18.21 2.84 -16.06
CA VAL A 324 18.73 3.08 -14.70
C VAL A 324 18.09 2.12 -13.68
N VAL A 325 16.85 1.69 -13.91
CA VAL A 325 16.12 0.77 -13.00
C VAL A 325 16.25 -0.70 -13.44
N GLY A 326 16.89 -0.99 -14.58
CA GLY A 326 17.11 -2.37 -15.05
C GLY A 326 15.82 -3.10 -15.45
N VAL A 327 14.73 -2.37 -15.69
CA VAL A 327 13.47 -2.92 -16.18
C VAL A 327 13.38 -2.61 -17.67
N PRO A 328 13.45 -3.60 -18.57
CA PRO A 328 13.26 -3.36 -19.99
C PRO A 328 11.83 -2.83 -20.21
N LEU A 329 11.71 -1.66 -20.85
CA LEU A 329 10.44 -1.17 -21.39
C LEU A 329 9.97 -2.16 -22.45
N ARG A 330 8.75 -2.65 -22.30
CA ARG A 330 8.14 -3.36 -23.42
C ARG A 330 7.65 -2.31 -24.44
N PRO A 331 7.91 -2.53 -25.74
CA PRO A 331 7.53 -1.58 -26.80
C PRO A 331 6.04 -1.16 -26.76
N GLU A 332 5.17 -2.07 -26.32
CA GLU A 332 3.75 -1.83 -26.14
C GLU A 332 3.40 -0.77 -25.08
N TRP A 333 4.33 -0.42 -24.18
CA TRP A 333 4.11 0.62 -23.16
C TRP A 333 4.34 2.04 -23.72
N LEU A 334 5.08 2.13 -24.81
CA LEU A 334 5.40 3.40 -25.50
C LEU A 334 4.34 3.76 -26.55
N ALA A 335 3.61 2.78 -27.08
CA ALA A 335 2.70 2.95 -28.22
C ALA A 335 1.36 3.65 -27.89
N THR A 336 1.11 4.06 -26.66
CA THR A 336 -0.16 4.63 -26.21
C THR A 336 -0.07 6.08 -25.75
N THR A 337 0.98 6.81 -26.16
CA THR A 337 1.19 8.24 -25.86
C THR A 337 1.02 9.17 -27.06
N THR A 338 0.32 8.74 -28.14
CA THR A 338 -0.13 9.61 -29.24
C THR A 338 -1.63 9.84 -29.17
#